data_62b9d243416dddbf0224db22fd1b24f9
#
_entry.id   62b9d243416dddbf0224db22fd1b24f9
#
_cell.length_a   1.000
_cell.length_b   1.000
_cell.length_c   1.000
_cell.angle_alpha   90.00
_cell.angle_beta   90.00
_cell.angle_gamma   90.00
#
_symmetry.space_group_name_H-M   'P 1'
#
loop_
_entity.id
_entity.type
_entity.pdbx_description
1 polymer ?
#
loop_
_entity_poly.entity_id
_entity_poly.type
_entity_poly.pdbx_seq_one_letter_code
_entity_poly.pdbx_strand_id
1 'polypeptide(L)'
;QPIWWRPLGWWRVRVNVAGVGSSGSGDGEGERETTLLPVGTLDDALRVLTLLAPRVPASRWNDAVLGEGPQRGWQTSSARAKLFDPLSWRRNGWSDTDGAVLLRSGRLTRRAIAVPHARIQSLTLQQGWLQASRRVATLHVIPAPGPISPVIDHLDTEAAHDAFDRLNERARDARRGAGPIDPPLAPDPAGLVDWTQHPSGVPEPGRPDPL
;
A
#
# COMPACT_ATOMS: atom_id res chain seq x y z
N GLN A 1 -4.63 -6.39 -9.51
CA GLN A 1 -5.04 -7.47 -10.41
C GLN A 1 -5.52 -6.89 -11.73
N PRO A 2 -4.74 -6.98 -12.81
CA PRO A 2 -5.19 -6.64 -14.15
C PRO A 2 -6.36 -7.54 -14.61
N ILE A 3 -7.15 -7.07 -15.58
CA ILE A 3 -8.33 -7.79 -16.04
C ILE A 3 -8.00 -9.18 -16.61
N TRP A 4 -6.87 -9.31 -17.29
CA TRP A 4 -6.40 -10.59 -17.87
C TRP A 4 -5.87 -11.59 -16.85
N TRP A 5 -5.62 -11.16 -15.61
CA TRP A 5 -5.27 -12.05 -14.49
C TRP A 5 -6.48 -12.63 -13.77
N ARG A 6 -7.67 -12.06 -14.00
CA ARG A 6 -8.90 -12.49 -13.32
C ARG A 6 -9.28 -13.94 -13.58
N PRO A 7 -9.24 -14.44 -14.83
CA PRO A 7 -9.56 -15.84 -15.09
C PRO A 7 -8.60 -16.81 -14.38
N LEU A 8 -7.37 -16.37 -14.13
CA LEU A 8 -6.33 -17.15 -13.46
C LEU A 8 -6.34 -16.95 -11.93
N GLY A 9 -7.16 -16.05 -11.42
CA GLY A 9 -7.20 -15.73 -10.00
C GLY A 9 -5.92 -15.10 -9.43
N TRP A 10 -5.03 -14.60 -10.27
CA TRP A 10 -3.70 -14.13 -9.87
C TRP A 10 -3.73 -12.73 -9.26
N TRP A 11 -2.95 -12.56 -8.21
CA TRP A 11 -2.76 -11.32 -7.48
C TRP A 11 -1.27 -11.02 -7.29
N ARG A 12 -0.97 -9.73 -7.10
CA ARG A 12 0.37 -9.24 -6.72
C ARG A 12 0.23 -8.41 -5.47
N VAL A 13 1.13 -8.62 -4.51
CA VAL A 13 1.24 -7.79 -3.32
C VAL A 13 2.56 -7.04 -3.35
N ARG A 14 2.47 -5.75 -3.14
CA ARG A 14 3.62 -4.84 -3.04
C ARG A 14 3.56 -4.09 -1.73
N VAL A 15 4.72 -3.76 -1.19
CA VAL A 15 4.85 -2.96 0.00
C VAL A 15 5.82 -1.82 -0.26
N ASN A 16 5.49 -0.67 0.30
CA ASN A 16 6.40 0.46 0.37
C ASN A 16 7.06 0.45 1.75
N VAL A 17 8.36 0.22 1.80
CA VAL A 17 9.16 0.21 3.03
C VAL A 17 9.87 1.55 3.14
N ALA A 18 9.46 2.36 4.13
CA ALA A 18 10.14 3.59 4.44
C ALA A 18 11.55 3.31 4.99
N GLY A 19 12.56 4.01 4.49
CA GLY A 19 13.92 3.93 5.02
C GLY A 19 14.86 2.93 4.33
N VAL A 20 14.40 2.15 3.36
CA VAL A 20 15.31 1.43 2.45
C VAL A 20 15.78 2.44 1.40
N GLY A 21 16.62 3.36 1.86
CA GLY A 21 17.23 4.40 1.04
C GLY A 21 18.29 3.81 0.13
N SER A 22 18.34 4.33 -1.04
CA SER A 22 19.38 4.37 -2.03
C SER A 22 20.82 4.29 -1.49
N SER A 23 21.33 3.09 -1.22
CA SER A 23 22.75 2.82 -1.23
C SER A 23 23.06 2.01 -2.49
N GLY A 24 23.12 2.70 -3.59
CA GLY A 24 23.45 2.11 -4.89
C GLY A 24 23.45 3.19 -5.96
N SER A 25 24.64 3.66 -6.30
CA SER A 25 24.93 4.51 -7.45
C SER A 25 24.36 3.91 -8.74
N GLY A 26 23.30 4.52 -9.22
CA GLY A 26 22.70 4.19 -10.51
C GLY A 26 21.61 5.22 -10.78
N ASP A 27 21.81 6.05 -11.81
CA ASP A 27 20.88 7.05 -12.28
C ASP A 27 19.51 6.44 -12.59
N GLY A 28 18.59 6.63 -11.69
CA GLY A 28 17.19 6.20 -11.80
C GLY A 28 16.46 6.55 -10.52
N GLU A 29 15.81 7.70 -10.48
CA GLU A 29 14.84 8.10 -9.45
C GLU A 29 13.65 7.12 -9.45
N GLY A 30 13.87 5.92 -8.96
CA GLY A 30 12.83 4.91 -8.73
C GLY A 30 12.78 4.60 -7.24
N GLU A 31 11.94 5.29 -6.50
CA GLU A 31 11.52 4.84 -5.17
C GLU A 31 11.11 3.37 -5.26
N ARG A 32 11.88 2.50 -4.59
CA ARG A 32 11.78 1.05 -4.80
C ARG A 32 10.58 0.48 -4.05
N GLU A 33 9.54 0.24 -4.80
CA GLU A 33 8.42 -0.58 -4.39
C GLU A 33 8.88 -2.04 -4.27
N THR A 34 8.85 -2.60 -3.08
CA THR A 34 9.24 -4.00 -2.86
C THR A 34 8.07 -4.92 -3.17
N THR A 35 8.27 -5.84 -4.10
CA THR A 35 7.27 -6.87 -4.41
C THR A 35 7.44 -8.04 -3.44
N LEU A 36 6.46 -8.24 -2.56
CA LEU A 36 6.44 -9.37 -1.60
C LEU A 36 5.87 -10.64 -2.23
N LEU A 37 4.82 -10.50 -3.03
CA LEU A 37 4.20 -11.61 -3.75
C LEU A 37 4.11 -11.21 -5.22
N PRO A 38 5.02 -11.68 -6.08
CA PRO A 38 5.00 -11.35 -7.51
C PRO A 38 3.74 -11.83 -8.21
N VAL A 39 3.37 -13.08 -7.95
CA VAL A 39 2.14 -13.74 -8.44
C VAL A 39 1.72 -14.76 -7.39
N GLY A 40 0.45 -14.78 -7.03
CA GLY A 40 -0.14 -15.75 -6.12
C GLY A 40 -1.65 -15.76 -6.24
N THR A 41 -2.28 -16.69 -5.55
CA THR A 41 -3.74 -16.78 -5.45
C THR A 41 -4.31 -15.66 -4.58
N LEU A 42 -5.62 -15.49 -4.56
CA LEU A 42 -6.29 -14.57 -3.65
C LEU A 42 -5.99 -14.92 -2.19
N ASP A 43 -5.97 -16.20 -1.86
CA ASP A 43 -5.72 -16.67 -0.49
C ASP A 43 -4.28 -16.34 -0.04
N ASP A 44 -3.30 -16.55 -0.90
CA ASP A 44 -1.91 -16.16 -0.64
C ASP A 44 -1.79 -14.64 -0.42
N ALA A 45 -2.45 -13.84 -1.26
CA ALA A 45 -2.46 -12.41 -1.12
C ALA A 45 -3.10 -11.96 0.21
N LEU A 46 -4.24 -12.56 0.61
CA LEU A 46 -4.92 -12.26 1.86
C LEU A 46 -4.08 -12.65 3.08
N ARG A 47 -3.39 -13.80 3.05
CA ARG A 47 -2.46 -14.21 4.10
C ARG A 47 -1.34 -13.20 4.29
N VAL A 48 -0.68 -12.80 3.20
CA VAL A 48 0.39 -11.78 3.24
C VAL A 48 -0.14 -10.46 3.81
N LEU A 49 -1.30 -9.99 3.34
CA LEU A 49 -1.90 -8.74 3.79
C LEU A 49 -2.28 -8.78 5.29
N THR A 50 -2.78 -9.90 5.78
CA THR A 50 -3.11 -10.08 7.21
C THR A 50 -1.86 -10.08 8.08
N LEU A 51 -0.75 -10.64 7.59
CA LEU A 51 0.54 -10.59 8.30
C LEU A 51 1.11 -9.16 8.36
N LEU A 52 0.97 -8.40 7.27
CA LEU A 52 1.47 -7.03 7.19
C LEU A 52 0.65 -6.03 8.03
N ALA A 53 -0.64 -6.25 8.15
CA ALA A 53 -1.53 -5.37 8.88
C ALA A 53 -2.51 -6.17 9.78
N PRO A 54 -2.02 -6.76 10.88
CA PRO A 54 -2.81 -7.67 11.73
C PRO A 54 -3.99 -6.97 12.42
N ARG A 55 -3.96 -5.64 12.55
CA ARG A 55 -5.07 -4.85 13.10
C ARG A 55 -6.23 -4.64 12.11
N VAL A 56 -6.05 -5.02 10.84
CA VAL A 56 -7.10 -4.96 9.82
C VAL A 56 -7.80 -6.31 9.77
N PRO A 57 -9.12 -6.38 10.04
CA PRO A 57 -9.86 -7.62 9.98
C PRO A 57 -9.80 -8.27 8.59
N ALA A 58 -9.68 -9.61 8.53
CA ALA A 58 -9.61 -10.35 7.27
C ALA A 58 -10.83 -10.09 6.35
N SER A 59 -12.02 -9.91 6.94
CA SER A 59 -13.24 -9.55 6.20
C SER A 59 -13.08 -8.21 5.45
N ARG A 60 -12.39 -7.22 6.05
CA ARG A 60 -12.15 -5.94 5.41
C ARG A 60 -11.18 -6.04 4.24
N TRP A 61 -10.20 -6.92 4.32
CA TRP A 61 -9.31 -7.21 3.22
C TRP A 61 -10.07 -7.81 2.04
N ASN A 62 -10.95 -8.78 2.31
CA ASN A 62 -11.77 -9.40 1.28
C ASN A 62 -12.66 -8.35 0.57
N ASP A 63 -13.30 -7.46 1.34
CA ASP A 63 -14.10 -6.36 0.80
C ASP A 63 -13.24 -5.36 0.00
N ALA A 64 -12.01 -5.08 0.43
CA ALA A 64 -11.08 -4.21 -0.30
C ALA A 64 -10.70 -4.81 -1.66
N VAL A 65 -10.47 -6.11 -1.70
CA VAL A 65 -9.98 -6.83 -2.87
C VAL A 65 -11.10 -7.14 -3.87
N LEU A 66 -12.23 -7.66 -3.40
CA LEU A 66 -13.33 -8.13 -4.24
C LEU A 66 -14.56 -7.22 -4.25
N GLY A 67 -14.76 -6.43 -3.20
CA GLY A 67 -15.99 -5.66 -2.99
C GLY A 67 -16.25 -4.58 -4.03
N GLU A 68 -17.52 -4.29 -4.24
CA GLU A 68 -18.04 -3.20 -5.08
C GLU A 68 -19.24 -2.53 -4.39
N GLY A 69 -19.46 -1.26 -4.68
CA GLY A 69 -20.59 -0.51 -4.12
C GLY A 69 -20.47 -0.22 -2.61
N PRO A 70 -21.46 0.45 -2.04
CA PRO A 70 -21.51 0.74 -0.62
C PRO A 70 -21.74 -0.56 0.16
N GLN A 71 -20.82 -0.89 1.03
CA GLN A 71 -20.87 -2.03 1.94
C GLN A 71 -20.67 -1.53 3.36
N ARG A 72 -21.00 -2.37 4.37
CA ARG A 72 -20.86 -2.01 5.77
C ARG A 72 -19.44 -1.52 6.09
N GLY A 73 -19.33 -0.22 6.46
CA GLY A 73 -18.05 0.42 6.76
C GLY A 73 -17.21 0.82 5.55
N TRP A 74 -17.77 0.75 4.34
CA TRP A 74 -17.18 1.29 3.12
C TRP A 74 -17.96 2.50 2.66
N GLN A 75 -17.25 3.59 2.39
CA GLN A 75 -17.77 4.76 1.69
C GLN A 75 -17.28 4.71 0.25
N THR A 76 -18.18 4.91 -0.68
CA THR A 76 -17.88 4.88 -2.12
C THR A 76 -17.90 6.28 -2.70
N SER A 77 -17.29 6.44 -3.87
CA SER A 77 -17.41 7.67 -4.63
C SER A 77 -18.88 8.02 -4.87
N SER A 78 -19.18 9.30 -4.86
CA SER A 78 -20.53 9.81 -5.12
C SER A 78 -21.07 9.32 -6.47
N ALA A 79 -22.38 9.13 -6.57
CA ALA A 79 -23.02 8.86 -7.87
C ALA A 79 -22.78 9.99 -8.88
N ARG A 80 -22.50 11.22 -8.42
CA ARG A 80 -22.10 12.36 -9.24
C ARG A 80 -20.74 12.15 -9.90
N ALA A 81 -19.88 11.28 -9.34
CA ALA A 81 -18.61 10.89 -9.90
C ALA A 81 -18.72 10.08 -11.20
N LYS A 82 -19.90 9.55 -11.53
CA LYS A 82 -20.16 8.82 -12.77
C LYS A 82 -19.74 9.59 -14.03
N LEU A 83 -19.80 10.92 -13.98
CA LEU A 83 -19.37 11.76 -15.09
C LEU A 83 -17.84 11.76 -15.27
N PHE A 84 -17.10 11.69 -14.18
CA PHE A 84 -15.64 11.75 -14.18
C PHE A 84 -15.00 10.38 -14.37
N ASP A 85 -15.62 9.34 -13.80
CA ASP A 85 -15.13 7.96 -13.85
C ASP A 85 -16.32 6.99 -14.04
N PRO A 86 -16.87 6.90 -15.25
CA PRO A 86 -18.06 6.09 -15.51
C PRO A 86 -17.87 4.60 -15.27
N LEU A 87 -16.61 4.13 -15.37
CA LEU A 87 -16.30 2.71 -15.27
C LEU A 87 -16.00 2.26 -13.84
N SER A 88 -15.29 3.07 -13.04
CA SER A 88 -14.75 2.64 -11.75
C SER A 88 -15.48 3.23 -10.54
N TRP A 89 -16.34 4.24 -10.70
CA TRP A 89 -17.00 4.96 -9.60
C TRP A 89 -17.69 4.04 -8.57
N ARG A 90 -18.27 2.90 -9.03
CA ARG A 90 -18.91 1.93 -8.14
C ARG A 90 -17.92 1.16 -7.29
N ARG A 91 -16.70 0.96 -7.83
CA ARG A 91 -15.67 0.23 -7.13
C ARG A 91 -14.80 1.15 -6.27
N ASN A 92 -14.63 2.41 -6.69
CA ASN A 92 -13.86 3.36 -5.93
C ASN A 92 -14.50 3.59 -4.56
N GLY A 93 -13.71 3.45 -3.52
CA GLY A 93 -14.18 3.63 -2.17
C GLY A 93 -13.07 3.46 -1.15
N TRP A 94 -13.39 3.80 0.08
CA TRP A 94 -12.47 3.72 1.21
C TRP A 94 -13.18 3.22 2.46
N SER A 95 -12.42 2.72 3.38
CA SER A 95 -12.88 2.25 4.69
C SER A 95 -11.85 2.60 5.74
N ASP A 96 -12.31 3.16 6.85
CA ASP A 96 -11.50 3.38 8.03
C ASP A 96 -11.57 2.15 8.93
N THR A 97 -10.42 1.64 9.35
CA THR A 97 -10.29 0.53 10.30
C THR A 97 -9.41 0.97 11.47
N ASP A 98 -9.31 0.19 12.53
CA ASP A 98 -8.53 0.57 13.71
C ASP A 98 -7.02 0.67 13.45
N GLY A 99 -6.51 0.01 12.40
CA GLY A 99 -5.07 -0.01 12.09
C GLY A 99 -4.66 0.80 10.87
N ALA A 100 -5.57 0.97 9.90
CA ALA A 100 -5.24 1.52 8.60
C ALA A 100 -6.47 2.07 7.89
N VAL A 101 -6.25 3.03 7.00
CA VAL A 101 -7.23 3.35 5.97
C VAL A 101 -7.05 2.42 4.78
N LEU A 102 -8.13 1.81 4.36
CA LEU A 102 -8.19 0.94 3.19
C LEU A 102 -8.81 1.70 2.02
N LEU A 103 -8.20 1.60 0.86
CA LEU A 103 -8.71 2.17 -0.38
C LEU A 103 -8.87 1.06 -1.41
N ARG A 104 -9.92 1.12 -2.17
CA ARG A 104 -10.12 0.25 -3.33
C ARG A 104 -10.44 1.07 -4.55
N SER A 105 -9.92 0.68 -5.70
CA SER A 105 -10.14 1.40 -6.95
C SER A 105 -10.00 0.49 -8.18
N GLY A 106 -10.44 1.04 -9.31
CA GLY A 106 -10.22 0.48 -10.63
C GLY A 106 -11.09 -0.73 -10.96
N ARG A 107 -11.77 -0.68 -12.09
CA ARG A 107 -12.57 -1.78 -12.61
C ARG A 107 -11.78 -2.69 -13.55
N LEU A 108 -10.95 -2.13 -14.42
CA LEU A 108 -10.09 -2.91 -15.33
C LEU A 108 -8.86 -3.47 -14.59
N THR A 109 -8.22 -2.65 -13.79
CA THR A 109 -7.14 -3.08 -12.90
C THR A 109 -7.59 -2.88 -11.47
N ARG A 110 -7.95 -3.98 -10.78
CA ARG A 110 -8.33 -3.96 -9.37
C ARG A 110 -7.12 -3.62 -8.51
N ARG A 111 -7.26 -2.58 -7.70
CA ARG A 111 -6.26 -2.17 -6.71
C ARG A 111 -6.93 -2.10 -5.34
N ALA A 112 -6.22 -2.59 -4.33
CA ALA A 112 -6.51 -2.37 -2.93
C ALA A 112 -5.24 -1.84 -2.28
N ILE A 113 -5.35 -0.76 -1.53
CA ILE A 113 -4.22 -0.10 -0.87
C ILE A 113 -4.58 0.02 0.60
N ALA A 114 -3.65 -0.29 1.48
CA ALA A 114 -3.76 0.00 2.91
C ALA A 114 -2.67 0.99 3.31
N VAL A 115 -3.08 2.01 4.02
CA VAL A 115 -2.16 3.00 4.62
C VAL A 115 -2.35 2.97 6.12
N PRO A 116 -1.37 2.46 6.89
CA PRO A 116 -1.42 2.54 8.34
C PRO A 116 -1.55 3.99 8.81
N HIS A 117 -2.42 4.28 9.78
CA HIS A 117 -2.65 5.65 10.24
C HIS A 117 -1.36 6.33 10.72
N ALA A 118 -0.49 5.61 11.42
CA ALA A 118 0.81 6.12 11.88
C ALA A 118 1.74 6.54 10.73
N ARG A 119 1.51 6.04 9.51
CA ARG A 119 2.31 6.35 8.31
C ARG A 119 1.75 7.50 7.48
N ILE A 120 0.56 8.00 7.80
CA ILE A 120 -0.02 9.17 7.12
C ILE A 120 0.76 10.42 7.55
N GLN A 121 1.46 11.05 6.64
CA GLN A 121 2.21 12.28 6.89
C GLN A 121 1.33 13.51 6.71
N SER A 122 0.59 13.57 5.63
CA SER A 122 -0.34 14.65 5.37
C SER A 122 -1.57 14.19 4.60
N LEU A 123 -2.61 14.99 4.68
CA LEU A 123 -3.84 14.86 3.94
C LEU A 123 -4.05 16.14 3.15
N THR A 124 -4.45 16.04 1.90
CA THR A 124 -4.76 17.20 1.07
C THR A 124 -6.10 17.02 0.41
N LEU A 125 -7.00 17.98 0.62
CA LEU A 125 -8.29 18.03 -0.05
C LEU A 125 -8.16 18.90 -1.29
N GLN A 126 -8.54 18.35 -2.44
CA GLN A 126 -8.49 19.03 -3.72
C GLN A 126 -9.87 19.07 -4.36
N GLN A 127 -10.24 20.25 -4.86
CA GLN A 127 -11.49 20.43 -5.57
C GLN A 127 -11.27 21.36 -6.76
N GLY A 128 -11.34 20.83 -7.97
CA GLY A 128 -11.31 21.62 -9.20
C GLY A 128 -12.66 22.29 -9.45
N TRP A 129 -12.69 23.28 -10.36
CA TRP A 129 -13.92 24.04 -10.70
C TRP A 129 -15.09 23.15 -11.15
N LEU A 130 -14.79 22.11 -11.95
CA LEU A 130 -15.81 21.16 -12.41
C LEU A 130 -16.29 20.26 -11.27
N GLN A 131 -15.40 19.86 -10.36
CA GLN A 131 -15.76 19.11 -9.16
C GLN A 131 -16.62 19.94 -8.23
N ALA A 132 -16.28 21.22 -8.05
CA ALA A 132 -17.08 22.16 -7.25
C ALA A 132 -18.50 22.30 -7.77
N SER A 133 -18.69 22.44 -9.10
CA SER A 133 -20.01 22.50 -9.73
C SER A 133 -20.85 21.25 -9.47
N ARG A 134 -20.22 20.10 -9.22
CA ARG A 134 -20.85 18.80 -8.92
C ARG A 134 -20.84 18.46 -7.44
N ARG A 135 -20.32 19.33 -6.57
CA ARG A 135 -20.18 19.12 -5.12
C ARG A 135 -19.44 17.83 -4.80
N VAL A 136 -18.35 17.57 -5.53
CA VAL A 136 -17.43 16.46 -5.24
C VAL A 136 -16.02 16.99 -5.03
N ALA A 137 -15.23 16.28 -4.23
CA ALA A 137 -13.84 16.60 -3.95
C ALA A 137 -12.99 15.32 -3.92
N THR A 138 -11.70 15.47 -4.04
CA THR A 138 -10.72 14.39 -4.01
C THR A 138 -9.83 14.55 -2.77
N LEU A 139 -9.67 13.48 -2.00
CA LEU A 139 -8.81 13.46 -0.82
C LEU A 139 -7.55 12.64 -1.12
N HIS A 140 -6.40 13.32 -1.09
CA HIS A 140 -5.09 12.71 -1.21
C HIS A 140 -4.60 12.30 0.17
N VAL A 141 -4.25 11.03 0.31
CA VAL A 141 -3.62 10.48 1.52
C VAL A 141 -2.13 10.34 1.22
N ILE A 142 -1.30 11.16 1.84
CA ILE A 142 0.15 11.17 1.58
C ILE A 142 0.84 10.40 2.71
N PRO A 143 1.29 9.16 2.45
CA PRO A 143 2.05 8.39 3.41
C PRO A 143 3.50 8.89 3.50
N ALA A 144 4.27 8.32 4.42
CA ALA A 144 5.72 8.47 4.43
C ALA A 144 6.31 8.17 3.02
N PRO A 145 7.46 8.79 2.64
CA PRO A 145 7.97 8.77 1.27
C PRO A 145 7.89 7.41 0.59
N GLY A 146 7.39 7.40 -0.65
CA GLY A 146 7.21 6.19 -1.45
C GLY A 146 6.42 6.45 -2.73
N PRO A 147 6.50 5.55 -3.72
CA PRO A 147 5.94 5.76 -5.06
C PRO A 147 4.40 5.72 -5.10
N ILE A 148 3.75 5.39 -4.00
CA ILE A 148 2.31 5.26 -3.94
C ILE A 148 1.71 6.48 -3.26
N SER A 149 0.93 7.25 -4.01
CA SER A 149 0.10 8.34 -3.47
C SER A 149 -1.37 7.91 -3.53
N PRO A 150 -1.89 7.32 -2.45
CA PRO A 150 -3.29 6.90 -2.40
C PRO A 150 -4.23 8.08 -2.52
N VAL A 151 -5.26 7.91 -3.35
CA VAL A 151 -6.25 8.95 -3.62
C VAL A 151 -7.65 8.39 -3.40
N ILE A 152 -8.49 9.15 -2.74
CA ILE A 152 -9.91 8.86 -2.58
C ILE A 152 -10.65 9.82 -3.51
N ASP A 153 -11.02 9.30 -4.69
CA ASP A 153 -11.58 10.13 -5.75
C ASP A 153 -13.06 10.39 -5.56
N HIS A 154 -13.44 11.65 -5.86
CA HIS A 154 -14.83 12.06 -6.10
C HIS A 154 -15.80 11.72 -4.96
N LEU A 155 -15.43 12.00 -3.72
CA LEU A 155 -16.34 12.01 -2.59
C LEU A 155 -17.30 13.20 -2.69
N ASP A 156 -18.49 13.08 -2.13
CA ASP A 156 -19.30 14.28 -1.87
C ASP A 156 -18.50 15.24 -0.98
N THR A 157 -18.58 16.53 -1.25
CA THR A 157 -17.75 17.56 -0.58
C THR A 157 -17.82 17.46 0.94
N GLU A 158 -19.02 17.29 1.50
CA GLU A 158 -19.21 17.13 2.96
C GLU A 158 -18.52 15.85 3.46
N ALA A 159 -18.74 14.72 2.78
CA ALA A 159 -18.10 13.45 3.14
C ALA A 159 -16.58 13.52 3.01
N ALA A 160 -16.05 14.33 2.11
CA ALA A 160 -14.61 14.53 1.96
C ALA A 160 -14.01 15.34 3.11
N HIS A 161 -14.71 16.34 3.63
CA HIS A 161 -14.30 17.08 4.84
C HIS A 161 -14.36 16.18 6.07
N ASP A 162 -15.46 15.44 6.26
CA ASP A 162 -15.59 14.48 7.37
C ASP A 162 -14.49 13.40 7.34
N ALA A 163 -14.14 12.92 6.15
CA ALA A 163 -13.05 11.97 5.95
C ALA A 163 -11.70 12.59 6.31
N PHE A 164 -11.46 13.83 5.85
CA PHE A 164 -10.23 14.57 6.14
C PHE A 164 -10.04 14.74 7.65
N ASP A 165 -11.05 15.23 8.36
CA ASP A 165 -10.97 15.47 9.80
C ASP A 165 -10.77 14.17 10.58
N ARG A 166 -11.55 13.15 10.27
CA ARG A 166 -11.45 11.83 10.92
C ARG A 166 -10.07 11.19 10.71
N LEU A 167 -9.58 11.17 9.48
CA LEU A 167 -8.28 10.55 9.19
C LEU A 167 -7.12 11.35 9.80
N ASN A 168 -7.26 12.68 9.89
CA ASN A 168 -6.26 13.53 10.53
C ASN A 168 -6.18 13.27 12.03
N GLU A 169 -7.33 13.11 12.69
CA GLU A 169 -7.41 12.74 14.11
C GLU A 169 -6.80 11.34 14.34
N ARG A 170 -7.22 10.34 13.57
CA ARG A 170 -6.66 8.97 13.62
C ARG A 170 -5.15 8.93 13.41
N ALA A 171 -4.64 9.70 12.44
CA ALA A 171 -3.21 9.78 12.18
C ALA A 171 -2.43 10.41 13.35
N ARG A 172 -2.99 11.43 14.00
CA ARG A 172 -2.41 12.05 15.20
C ARG A 172 -2.38 11.08 16.38
N ASP A 173 -3.49 10.39 16.62
CA ASP A 173 -3.61 9.44 17.72
C ASP A 173 -2.71 8.22 17.54
N ALA A 174 -2.63 7.70 16.32
CA ALA A 174 -1.74 6.60 15.99
C ALA A 174 -0.26 6.96 16.20
N ARG A 175 0.14 8.21 15.91
CA ARG A 175 1.50 8.69 16.19
C ARG A 175 1.79 8.88 17.67
N ARG A 176 0.79 9.33 18.45
CA ARG A 176 0.94 9.45 19.93
C ARG A 176 1.05 8.07 20.59
N GLY A 177 0.31 7.09 20.08
CA GLY A 177 0.33 5.72 20.58
C GLY A 177 1.51 4.88 20.09
N ALA A 178 2.12 5.27 18.97
CA ALA A 178 3.42 4.78 18.56
C ALA A 178 4.45 5.57 19.37
N GLY A 179 4.93 5.02 20.49
CA GLY A 179 6.06 5.59 21.25
C GLY A 179 7.24 5.91 20.31
N PRO A 180 8.29 6.60 20.80
CA PRO A 180 9.49 6.82 20.02
C PRO A 180 9.85 5.49 19.35
N ILE A 181 10.02 5.50 18.04
CA ILE A 181 10.50 4.32 17.30
C ILE A 181 11.88 4.08 17.91
N ASP A 182 12.01 3.07 18.76
CA ASP A 182 13.33 2.60 19.18
C ASP A 182 14.11 2.39 17.86
N PRO A 183 15.29 2.98 17.71
CA PRO A 183 16.12 2.72 16.56
C PRO A 183 16.21 1.19 16.44
N PRO A 184 16.15 0.62 15.23
CA PRO A 184 16.29 -0.82 15.07
C PRO A 184 17.51 -1.23 15.88
N LEU A 185 17.34 -2.21 16.78
CA LEU A 185 18.46 -2.77 17.54
C LEU A 185 19.61 -2.93 16.55
N ALA A 186 20.72 -2.28 16.87
CA ALA A 186 21.93 -2.49 16.10
C ALA A 186 22.12 -4.01 16.03
N PRO A 187 22.40 -4.60 14.85
CA PRO A 187 22.59 -6.02 14.72
C PRO A 187 23.62 -6.41 15.78
N ASP A 188 23.25 -7.40 16.60
CA ASP A 188 24.13 -7.95 17.63
C ASP A 188 25.46 -8.32 16.95
N PRO A 189 26.59 -7.66 17.29
CA PRO A 189 27.85 -7.97 16.67
C PRO A 189 28.29 -9.43 16.90
N ALA A 190 27.71 -10.10 17.91
CA ALA A 190 27.94 -11.52 18.15
C ALA A 190 27.11 -12.45 17.23
N GLY A 191 26.07 -11.90 16.55
CA GLY A 191 25.25 -12.64 15.59
C GLY A 191 25.65 -12.47 14.12
N LEU A 192 26.68 -11.69 13.82
CA LEU A 192 27.23 -11.60 12.48
C LEU A 192 27.96 -12.91 12.17
N VAL A 193 27.34 -13.76 11.35
CA VAL A 193 28.00 -14.90 10.75
C VAL A 193 29.17 -14.37 9.94
N ASP A 194 30.38 -14.68 10.38
CA ASP A 194 31.63 -14.30 9.69
C ASP A 194 31.72 -15.08 8.37
N TRP A 195 31.26 -14.46 7.30
CA TRP A 195 31.30 -15.03 5.95
C TRP A 195 32.72 -15.12 5.38
N THR A 196 33.75 -14.66 6.09
CA THR A 196 35.16 -14.79 5.67
C THR A 196 35.73 -16.17 5.96
N GLN A 197 35.06 -16.98 6.80
CA GLN A 197 35.42 -18.36 7.03
C GLN A 197 34.71 -19.26 6.01
N HIS A 198 35.12 -19.18 4.75
CA HIS A 198 34.83 -20.25 3.81
C HIS A 198 35.62 -21.50 4.22
N PRO A 199 34.98 -22.65 4.40
CA PRO A 199 35.73 -23.91 4.42
C PRO A 199 36.42 -24.04 3.06
N SER A 200 37.74 -24.09 3.08
CA SER A 200 38.61 -24.29 1.94
C SER A 200 38.32 -25.69 1.33
N GLY A 201 37.38 -25.74 0.40
CA GLY A 201 36.93 -26.99 -0.19
C GLY A 201 36.48 -26.80 -1.67
N VAL A 202 37.02 -25.79 -2.35
CA VAL A 202 36.89 -25.75 -3.81
C VAL A 202 38.10 -26.44 -4.39
N PRO A 203 37.97 -27.60 -5.10
CA PRO A 203 39.08 -28.23 -5.81
C PRO A 203 39.56 -27.25 -6.91
N GLU A 204 40.85 -26.94 -6.90
CA GLU A 204 41.50 -26.18 -7.98
C GLU A 204 41.28 -26.89 -9.33
N PRO A 205 40.91 -26.15 -10.37
CA PRO A 205 40.89 -26.73 -11.72
C PRO A 205 42.32 -27.14 -12.13
N GLY A 206 42.48 -28.41 -12.47
CA GLY A 206 43.75 -29.04 -12.76
C GLY A 206 44.66 -28.24 -13.67
N ARG A 207 45.90 -28.08 -13.22
CA ARG A 207 47.05 -27.59 -13.99
C ARG A 207 47.41 -28.63 -15.03
N PRO A 208 47.52 -28.34 -16.29
CA PRO A 208 48.00 -29.31 -17.28
C PRO A 208 49.50 -29.60 -17.03
N ASP A 209 49.84 -30.90 -17.05
CA ASP A 209 51.21 -31.36 -16.93
C ASP A 209 52.07 -30.86 -18.11
N PRO A 210 53.32 -30.44 -17.86
CA PRO A 210 54.26 -30.14 -18.91
C PRO A 210 54.78 -31.42 -19.57
N LEU A 211 54.74 -31.47 -20.91
CA LEU A 211 55.49 -32.44 -21.72
C LEU A 211 56.99 -32.15 -21.67
#